data_d83d16d7a378b2e25646c764ebec17c2
#
_entry.id   d83d16d7a378b2e25646c764ebec17c2
#
_cell.length_a   1.000
_cell.length_b   1.000
_cell.length_c   1.000
_cell.angle_alpha   90.00
_cell.angle_beta   90.00
_cell.angle_gamma   90.00
#
_symmetry.space_group_name_H-M   'P 1'
#
loop_
_entity.id
_entity.type
_entity.pdbx_description
1 polymer ?
#
loop_
_entity_poly.entity_id
_entity_poly.type
_entity_poly.pdbx_seq_one_letter_code
_entity_poly.pdbx_strand_id
1 'polypeptide(L)'
;MSILNNHKKKDIFTEDEIRTIVNVSQQEGVIESNEKKIINNLFDFGDSTAKDVMIPRIDMTLADVSSSYDDIISLFRQTMYTRIPIYENTPDNVIGILNIKDLIVNPSDNDTFNIRNIIRKPFFTFEQKNTSDLFKEMQLSSTSIAIVLSEYGTTSGMITTEDLLEEIVGEIRDEYDTDEKEALSKINDTTYRVDGSFKLDDLNDELGTKLESEDNDSVGGLIVERLDRLPKAGDKITVDNVWMFVEKVASNRAESVIVKIIPEKKDETKKAN
;
A
#
# COMPACT_ATOMS: atom_id res chain seq x y z
N MET A 1 37.69 -10.97 50.20
CA MET A 1 36.35 -10.41 49.93
C MET A 1 36.30 -10.06 48.47
N SER A 2 35.80 -10.99 47.65
CA SER A 2 35.75 -10.85 46.18
C SER A 2 34.34 -10.42 45.82
N ILE A 3 34.18 -9.19 45.31
CA ILE A 3 32.90 -8.65 44.83
C ILE A 3 32.74 -9.15 43.40
N LEU A 4 31.91 -10.18 43.22
CA LEU A 4 31.44 -10.65 41.95
C LEU A 4 30.53 -9.56 41.32
N ASN A 5 31.09 -8.81 40.37
CA ASN A 5 30.33 -7.93 39.49
C ASN A 5 29.55 -8.81 38.50
N ASN A 6 28.30 -9.08 38.83
CA ASN A 6 27.36 -9.78 37.97
C ASN A 6 26.80 -8.75 36.95
N HIS A 7 27.54 -8.50 35.88
CA HIS A 7 26.99 -7.79 34.72
C HIS A 7 25.92 -8.70 34.08
N LYS A 8 24.66 -8.49 34.44
CA LYS A 8 23.57 -8.97 33.63
C LYS A 8 23.75 -8.38 32.21
N LYS A 9 24.19 -9.21 31.25
CA LYS A 9 23.97 -8.94 29.83
C LYS A 9 22.48 -8.66 29.71
N LYS A 10 22.08 -7.45 29.30
CA LYS A 10 20.76 -7.21 28.77
C LYS A 10 20.69 -8.07 27.49
N ASP A 11 19.93 -9.12 27.52
CA ASP A 11 19.53 -9.80 26.28
C ASP A 11 18.74 -8.78 25.46
N ILE A 12 19.42 -8.19 24.50
CA ILE A 12 18.79 -7.26 23.54
C ILE A 12 18.27 -8.17 22.43
N PHE A 13 16.96 -8.38 22.40
CA PHE A 13 16.33 -9.10 21.31
C PHE A 13 16.57 -8.33 19.98
N THR A 14 16.89 -9.08 18.94
CA THR A 14 16.92 -8.56 17.58
C THR A 14 15.49 -8.45 17.03
N GLU A 15 15.30 -7.67 15.99
CA GLU A 15 14.02 -7.56 15.30
C GLU A 15 13.53 -8.93 14.82
N ASP A 16 14.39 -9.74 14.19
CA ASP A 16 14.07 -11.10 13.75
C ASP A 16 13.59 -12.00 14.89
N GLU A 17 14.19 -11.88 16.06
CA GLU A 17 13.77 -12.63 17.26
C GLU A 17 12.38 -12.17 17.71
N ILE A 18 12.07 -10.87 17.64
CA ILE A 18 10.75 -10.34 17.98
C ILE A 18 9.72 -10.80 16.94
N ARG A 19 10.01 -10.74 15.65
CA ARG A 19 9.14 -11.26 14.58
C ARG A 19 8.86 -12.76 14.77
N THR A 20 9.86 -13.53 15.18
CA THR A 20 9.70 -14.95 15.49
C THR A 20 8.74 -15.16 16.67
N ILE A 21 8.89 -14.40 17.75
CA ILE A 21 7.99 -14.47 18.92
C ILE A 21 6.55 -14.11 18.51
N VAL A 22 6.35 -13.08 17.69
CA VAL A 22 5.04 -12.66 17.16
C VAL A 22 4.40 -13.78 16.34
N ASN A 23 5.18 -14.44 15.46
CA ASN A 23 4.72 -15.57 14.67
C ASN A 23 4.26 -16.75 15.54
N VAL A 24 5.05 -17.13 16.55
CA VAL A 24 4.68 -18.21 17.49
C VAL A 24 3.43 -17.83 18.28
N SER A 25 3.34 -16.60 18.76
CA SER A 25 2.17 -16.12 19.53
C SER A 25 0.88 -16.15 18.70
N GLN A 26 0.97 -15.87 17.41
CA GLN A 26 -0.19 -15.98 16.51
C GLN A 26 -0.57 -17.44 16.27
N GLN A 27 0.40 -18.36 16.09
CA GLN A 27 0.12 -19.81 15.95
C GLN A 27 -0.54 -20.41 17.19
N GLU A 28 -0.17 -19.90 18.37
CA GLU A 28 -0.75 -20.31 19.65
C GLU A 28 -2.11 -19.62 19.95
N GLY A 29 -2.57 -18.71 19.08
CA GLY A 29 -3.83 -17.98 19.25
C GLY A 29 -3.80 -16.90 20.33
N VAL A 30 -2.61 -16.44 20.74
CA VAL A 30 -2.43 -15.37 21.73
C VAL A 30 -2.67 -14.00 21.10
N ILE A 31 -2.30 -13.85 19.82
CA ILE A 31 -2.52 -12.65 19.00
C ILE A 31 -3.26 -13.05 17.71
N GLU A 32 -4.05 -12.13 17.17
CA GLU A 32 -4.78 -12.34 15.93
C GLU A 32 -3.90 -12.08 14.69
N SER A 33 -4.28 -12.64 13.54
CA SER A 33 -3.53 -12.46 12.28
C SER A 33 -3.37 -10.99 11.91
N ASN A 34 -4.40 -10.17 12.14
CA ASN A 34 -4.36 -8.74 11.88
C ASN A 34 -3.39 -8.00 12.82
N GLU A 35 -3.36 -8.37 14.10
CA GLU A 35 -2.42 -7.80 15.08
C GLU A 35 -0.97 -8.12 14.70
N LYS A 36 -0.68 -9.38 14.28
CA LYS A 36 0.62 -9.78 13.73
C LYS A 36 1.01 -8.91 12.54
N LYS A 37 0.07 -8.68 11.58
CA LYS A 37 0.31 -7.86 10.40
C LYS A 37 0.72 -6.44 10.79
N ILE A 38 -0.04 -5.79 11.68
CA ILE A 38 0.26 -4.43 12.17
C ILE A 38 1.64 -4.36 12.83
N ILE A 39 2.02 -5.38 13.62
CA ILE A 39 3.34 -5.41 14.28
C ILE A 39 4.47 -5.51 13.24
N ASN A 40 4.32 -6.37 12.22
CA ASN A 40 5.31 -6.49 11.15
C ASN A 40 5.40 -5.19 10.33
N ASN A 41 4.26 -4.63 9.92
CA ASN A 41 4.20 -3.35 9.20
C ASN A 41 4.88 -2.22 9.98
N LEU A 42 4.78 -2.22 11.32
CA LEU A 42 5.44 -1.20 12.15
C LEU A 42 6.97 -1.28 12.07
N PHE A 43 7.54 -2.49 11.97
CA PHE A 43 8.97 -2.66 11.74
C PHE A 43 9.36 -2.19 10.34
N ASP A 44 8.63 -2.63 9.31
CA ASP A 44 8.86 -2.25 7.92
C ASP A 44 8.76 -0.74 7.72
N PHE A 45 7.77 -0.10 8.36
CA PHE A 45 7.63 1.37 8.41
C PHE A 45 8.84 2.07 9.03
N GLY A 46 9.46 1.45 10.04
CA GLY A 46 10.68 1.97 10.67
C GLY A 46 11.88 2.01 9.72
N ASP A 47 11.95 1.10 8.76
CA ASP A 47 13.06 0.96 7.81
C ASP A 47 12.80 1.63 6.46
N SER A 48 11.54 1.94 6.14
CA SER A 48 11.11 2.56 4.88
C SER A 48 11.53 4.03 4.77
N THR A 49 11.58 4.51 3.54
CA THR A 49 11.86 5.91 3.20
C THR A 49 10.66 6.59 2.54
N ALA A 50 10.68 7.92 2.47
CA ALA A 50 9.64 8.69 1.79
C ALA A 50 9.42 8.25 0.34
N LYS A 51 10.47 7.80 -0.34
CA LYS A 51 10.39 7.28 -1.70
C LYS A 51 9.54 6.03 -1.84
N ASP A 52 9.57 5.17 -0.83
CA ASP A 52 8.89 3.86 -0.86
C ASP A 52 7.37 4.01 -0.67
N VAL A 53 6.93 5.11 -0.01
CA VAL A 53 5.54 5.35 0.38
C VAL A 53 4.88 6.48 -0.43
N MET A 54 5.65 7.32 -1.12
CA MET A 54 5.12 8.49 -1.81
C MET A 54 4.20 8.13 -2.97
N ILE A 55 3.16 8.94 -3.18
CA ILE A 55 2.45 9.02 -4.45
C ILE A 55 3.43 9.63 -5.47
N PRO A 56 3.84 8.89 -6.52
CA PRO A 56 4.78 9.39 -7.51
C PRO A 56 4.23 10.63 -8.24
N ARG A 57 5.11 11.50 -8.69
CA ARG A 57 4.76 12.74 -9.40
C ARG A 57 3.77 12.54 -10.56
N ILE A 58 3.89 11.43 -11.29
CA ILE A 58 3.04 11.12 -12.44
C ILE A 58 1.59 10.91 -12.04
N ASP A 59 1.34 10.47 -10.81
CA ASP A 59 0.03 10.16 -10.26
C ASP A 59 -0.52 11.30 -9.39
N MET A 60 0.27 12.37 -9.19
CA MET A 60 -0.18 13.52 -8.41
C MET A 60 -1.23 14.34 -9.15
N THR A 61 -2.30 14.68 -8.46
CA THR A 61 -3.22 15.73 -8.91
C THR A 61 -2.68 17.09 -8.49
N LEU A 62 -2.35 17.92 -9.45
CA LEU A 62 -1.78 19.25 -9.29
C LEU A 62 -2.63 20.29 -10.02
N ALA A 63 -2.59 21.56 -9.58
CA ALA A 63 -3.20 22.65 -10.31
C ALA A 63 -2.20 23.79 -10.55
N ASP A 64 -2.33 24.47 -11.70
CA ASP A 64 -1.53 25.63 -12.04
C ASP A 64 -2.00 26.85 -11.23
N VAL A 65 -1.08 27.69 -10.82
CA VAL A 65 -1.36 28.93 -10.07
C VAL A 65 -2.23 29.93 -10.86
N SER A 66 -2.26 29.80 -12.17
CA SER A 66 -3.09 30.63 -13.08
C SER A 66 -4.49 30.07 -13.34
N SER A 67 -4.83 28.91 -12.77
CA SER A 67 -6.14 28.30 -12.95
C SER A 67 -7.26 29.20 -12.44
N SER A 68 -8.40 29.20 -13.14
CA SER A 68 -9.58 29.95 -12.74
C SER A 68 -10.26 29.34 -11.50
N TYR A 69 -11.13 30.11 -10.85
CA TYR A 69 -11.91 29.61 -9.71
C TYR A 69 -12.78 28.39 -10.11
N ASP A 70 -13.41 28.45 -11.29
CA ASP A 70 -14.29 27.39 -11.77
C ASP A 70 -13.51 26.10 -12.11
N ASP A 71 -12.29 26.22 -12.66
CA ASP A 71 -11.44 25.07 -12.94
C ASP A 71 -11.02 24.37 -11.62
N ILE A 72 -10.64 25.16 -10.62
CA ILE A 72 -10.26 24.64 -9.30
C ILE A 72 -11.45 23.93 -8.62
N ILE A 73 -12.62 24.55 -8.63
CA ILE A 73 -13.83 23.90 -8.08
C ILE A 73 -14.17 22.62 -8.83
N SER A 74 -14.03 22.61 -10.13
CA SER A 74 -14.28 21.43 -10.97
C SER A 74 -13.29 20.31 -10.62
N LEU A 75 -12.01 20.64 -10.42
CA LEU A 75 -10.98 19.69 -10.04
C LEU A 75 -11.28 19.07 -8.66
N PHE A 76 -11.64 19.86 -7.66
CA PHE A 76 -12.05 19.35 -6.35
C PHE A 76 -13.29 18.45 -6.41
N ARG A 77 -14.27 18.78 -7.27
CA ARG A 77 -15.47 17.94 -7.47
C ARG A 77 -15.16 16.59 -8.13
N GLN A 78 -14.20 16.56 -9.05
CA GLN A 78 -13.83 15.35 -9.77
C GLN A 78 -13.00 14.41 -8.89
N THR A 79 -12.07 14.97 -8.12
CA THR A 79 -11.12 14.19 -7.33
C THR A 79 -11.59 13.89 -5.92
N MET A 80 -12.55 14.67 -5.39
CA MET A 80 -13.01 14.62 -4.00
C MET A 80 -11.90 14.82 -2.95
N TYR A 81 -10.74 15.29 -3.37
CA TYR A 81 -9.62 15.55 -2.47
C TYR A 81 -9.88 16.76 -1.56
N THR A 82 -9.28 16.76 -0.40
CA THR A 82 -9.35 17.91 0.54
C THR A 82 -8.28 18.95 0.22
N ARG A 83 -7.13 18.52 -0.35
CA ARG A 83 -5.96 19.36 -0.60
C ARG A 83 -5.39 19.05 -1.98
N ILE A 84 -4.97 20.09 -2.69
CA ILE A 84 -4.32 19.98 -4.00
C ILE A 84 -3.06 20.85 -3.98
N PRO A 85 -1.88 20.29 -4.31
CA PRO A 85 -0.67 21.09 -4.49
C PRO A 85 -0.79 22.01 -5.71
N ILE A 86 -0.31 23.24 -5.56
CA ILE A 86 -0.31 24.28 -6.60
C ILE A 86 1.10 24.47 -7.08
N TYR A 87 1.28 24.40 -8.39
CA TYR A 87 2.58 24.64 -9.03
C TYR A 87 2.60 25.94 -9.84
N GLU A 88 3.80 26.43 -10.12
CA GLU A 88 4.04 27.57 -10.98
C GLU A 88 5.02 27.21 -12.09
N ASN A 89 4.68 27.50 -13.33
CA ASN A 89 5.40 27.23 -14.58
C ASN A 89 5.52 25.72 -14.89
N THR A 90 6.03 24.93 -13.97
CA THR A 90 6.18 23.47 -14.17
C THR A 90 5.71 22.71 -12.92
N PRO A 91 5.20 21.49 -13.08
CA PRO A 91 4.83 20.62 -11.96
C PRO A 91 5.97 20.34 -10.95
N ASP A 92 7.22 20.58 -11.34
CA ASP A 92 8.37 20.46 -10.44
C ASP A 92 8.47 21.59 -9.42
N ASN A 93 7.80 22.71 -9.68
CA ASN A 93 7.84 23.89 -8.82
C ASN A 93 6.54 24.07 -8.04
N VAL A 94 6.35 23.26 -7.02
CA VAL A 94 5.18 23.38 -6.12
C VAL A 94 5.38 24.57 -5.19
N ILE A 95 4.51 25.58 -5.30
CA ILE A 95 4.57 26.83 -4.54
C ILE A 95 3.65 26.89 -3.32
N GLY A 96 2.66 26.00 -3.24
CA GLY A 96 1.70 25.99 -2.15
C GLY A 96 0.77 24.79 -2.16
N ILE A 97 -0.02 24.67 -1.09
CA ILE A 97 -1.10 23.69 -0.94
C ILE A 97 -2.42 24.45 -0.81
N LEU A 98 -3.35 24.15 -1.69
CA LEU A 98 -4.71 24.68 -1.65
C LEU A 98 -5.63 23.70 -0.91
N ASN A 99 -6.32 24.21 0.10
CA ASN A 99 -7.31 23.42 0.85
C ASN A 99 -8.72 23.85 0.40
N ILE A 100 -9.60 22.89 0.13
CA ILE A 100 -10.99 23.18 -0.27
C ILE A 100 -11.74 24.06 0.75
N LYS A 101 -11.42 23.91 2.04
CA LYS A 101 -12.02 24.74 3.10
C LYS A 101 -11.66 26.22 2.95
N ASP A 102 -10.44 26.52 2.47
CA ASP A 102 -9.99 27.90 2.26
C ASP A 102 -10.73 28.55 1.09
N LEU A 103 -11.12 27.78 0.06
CA LEU A 103 -12.01 28.24 -1.01
C LEU A 103 -13.42 28.55 -0.53
N ILE A 104 -13.98 27.70 0.34
CA ILE A 104 -15.33 27.89 0.89
C ILE A 104 -15.39 29.14 1.79
N VAL A 105 -14.35 29.39 2.57
CA VAL A 105 -14.26 30.54 3.48
C VAL A 105 -13.99 31.84 2.71
N ASN A 106 -13.30 31.78 1.56
CA ASN A 106 -12.97 32.91 0.72
C ASN A 106 -13.61 32.77 -0.69
N PRO A 107 -14.95 32.82 -0.77
CA PRO A 107 -15.62 32.73 -2.06
C PRO A 107 -15.20 33.92 -2.92
N SER A 108 -14.85 33.65 -4.17
CA SER A 108 -14.41 34.67 -5.13
C SER A 108 -15.05 34.42 -6.47
N ASP A 109 -15.25 35.48 -7.26
CA ASP A 109 -15.58 35.37 -8.66
C ASP A 109 -14.29 35.22 -9.47
N ASN A 110 -14.38 34.66 -10.69
CA ASN A 110 -13.21 34.46 -11.55
C ASN A 110 -12.37 35.75 -11.75
N ASP A 111 -13.01 36.91 -11.77
CA ASP A 111 -12.34 38.21 -11.98
C ASP A 111 -11.49 38.66 -10.78
N THR A 112 -11.82 38.21 -9.58
CA THR A 112 -11.14 38.59 -8.33
C THR A 112 -10.30 37.48 -7.71
N PHE A 113 -10.43 36.26 -8.24
CA PHE A 113 -9.77 35.06 -7.72
C PHE A 113 -8.26 35.10 -7.94
N ASN A 114 -7.51 34.94 -6.87
CA ASN A 114 -6.07 34.78 -6.92
C ASN A 114 -5.64 33.68 -5.96
N ILE A 115 -5.26 32.54 -6.51
CA ILE A 115 -4.82 31.36 -5.78
C ILE A 115 -3.71 31.67 -4.78
N ARG A 116 -2.76 32.56 -5.14
CA ARG A 116 -1.61 32.92 -4.27
C ARG A 116 -2.03 33.48 -2.90
N ASN A 117 -3.20 34.09 -2.82
CA ASN A 117 -3.67 34.71 -1.57
C ASN A 117 -4.23 33.68 -0.58
N ILE A 118 -4.53 32.45 -1.05
CA ILE A 118 -5.24 31.43 -0.25
C ILE A 118 -4.46 30.13 -0.10
N ILE A 119 -3.36 29.96 -0.83
CA ILE A 119 -2.50 28.76 -0.67
C ILE A 119 -1.68 28.86 0.61
N ARG A 120 -1.46 27.71 1.20
CA ARG A 120 -0.60 27.54 2.38
C ARG A 120 0.81 27.14 1.96
N LYS A 121 1.80 27.50 2.76
CA LYS A 121 3.19 27.11 2.50
C LYS A 121 3.32 25.59 2.47
N PRO A 122 3.95 24.99 1.43
CA PRO A 122 4.15 23.57 1.36
C PRO A 122 5.20 23.11 2.37
N PHE A 123 5.02 21.91 2.91
CA PHE A 123 6.06 21.23 3.68
C PHE A 123 6.85 20.35 2.71
N PHE A 124 8.18 20.50 2.69
CA PHE A 124 9.07 19.74 1.83
C PHE A 124 9.85 18.69 2.63
N THR A 125 10.06 17.54 2.00
CA THR A 125 10.94 16.47 2.48
C THR A 125 11.76 15.93 1.32
N PHE A 126 12.62 14.93 1.56
CA PHE A 126 13.48 14.32 0.54
C PHE A 126 13.17 12.83 0.42
N GLU A 127 13.46 12.25 -0.76
CA GLU A 127 13.22 10.83 -1.06
C GLU A 127 13.78 9.87 0.00
N GLN A 128 14.99 10.15 0.52
CA GLN A 128 15.70 9.30 1.49
C GLN A 128 15.29 9.55 2.95
N LYS A 129 14.29 10.38 3.20
CA LYS A 129 13.81 10.65 4.55
C LYS A 129 13.13 9.40 5.10
N ASN A 130 13.56 8.95 6.29
CA ASN A 130 12.89 7.85 6.97
C ASN A 130 11.43 8.18 7.30
N THR A 131 10.51 7.24 7.05
CA THR A 131 9.06 7.44 7.20
C THR A 131 8.65 7.78 8.62
N SER A 132 9.25 7.13 9.63
CA SER A 132 8.92 7.38 11.04
C SER A 132 9.35 8.78 11.49
N ASP A 133 10.48 9.28 10.99
CA ASP A 133 10.93 10.63 11.27
C ASP A 133 10.13 11.67 10.51
N LEU A 134 9.77 11.39 9.24
CA LEU A 134 8.88 12.23 8.45
C LEU A 134 7.52 12.38 9.15
N PHE A 135 6.94 11.29 9.60
CA PHE A 135 5.65 11.29 10.30
C PHE A 135 5.68 12.19 11.56
N LYS A 136 6.74 12.06 12.38
CA LYS A 136 6.93 12.93 13.56
C LYS A 136 7.04 14.42 13.18
N GLU A 137 7.80 14.74 12.13
CA GLU A 137 7.95 16.12 11.66
C GLU A 137 6.64 16.70 11.13
N MET A 138 5.86 15.92 10.38
CA MET A 138 4.54 16.30 9.91
C MET A 138 3.56 16.56 11.07
N GLN A 139 3.58 15.70 12.10
CA GLN A 139 2.77 15.89 13.31
C GLN A 139 3.15 17.18 14.06
N LEU A 140 4.44 17.40 14.29
CA LEU A 140 4.94 18.60 14.98
C LEU A 140 4.60 19.89 14.22
N SER A 141 4.63 19.84 12.89
CA SER A 141 4.29 20.96 12.01
C SER A 141 2.79 21.11 11.78
N SER A 142 1.96 20.21 12.32
CA SER A 142 0.52 20.14 12.07
C SER A 142 0.18 20.18 10.58
N THR A 143 0.98 19.50 9.76
CA THR A 143 0.78 19.38 8.30
C THR A 143 0.33 17.97 7.95
N SER A 144 -0.58 17.88 6.99
CA SER A 144 -1.13 16.59 6.54
C SER A 144 -0.63 16.19 5.15
N ILE A 145 0.23 17.01 4.53
CA ILE A 145 0.78 16.74 3.20
C ILE A 145 2.20 17.26 3.11
N ALA A 146 3.10 16.43 2.60
CA ALA A 146 4.50 16.74 2.33
C ALA A 146 4.78 16.57 0.83
N ILE A 147 5.53 17.51 0.26
CA ILE A 147 6.06 17.39 -1.11
C ILE A 147 7.44 16.76 -1.02
N VAL A 148 7.65 15.67 -1.73
CA VAL A 148 8.91 14.93 -1.76
C VAL A 148 9.77 15.46 -2.89
N LEU A 149 11.01 15.85 -2.55
CA LEU A 149 11.99 16.37 -3.51
C LEU A 149 13.07 15.32 -3.78
N SER A 150 13.50 15.26 -5.04
CA SER A 150 14.70 14.54 -5.45
C SER A 150 15.97 15.21 -4.94
N GLU A 151 17.13 14.58 -5.13
CA GLU A 151 18.44 15.16 -4.88
C GLU A 151 18.73 16.43 -5.71
N TYR A 152 18.03 16.61 -6.84
CA TYR A 152 18.14 17.79 -7.71
C TYR A 152 17.17 18.91 -7.33
N GLY A 153 16.36 18.74 -6.29
CA GLY A 153 15.37 19.72 -5.85
C GLY A 153 14.10 19.78 -6.69
N THR A 154 13.87 18.82 -7.58
CA THR A 154 12.63 18.67 -8.34
C THR A 154 11.61 17.83 -7.57
N THR A 155 10.32 18.05 -7.82
CA THR A 155 9.26 17.27 -7.20
C THR A 155 9.27 15.81 -7.70
N SER A 156 9.49 14.86 -6.80
CA SER A 156 9.44 13.42 -7.07
C SER A 156 8.07 12.84 -6.76
N GLY A 157 7.36 13.40 -5.78
CA GLY A 157 6.06 12.91 -5.36
C GLY A 157 5.47 13.72 -4.21
N MET A 158 4.45 13.18 -3.58
CA MET A 158 3.87 13.70 -2.34
C MET A 158 3.52 12.55 -1.39
N ILE A 159 3.41 12.87 -0.11
CA ILE A 159 2.98 11.94 0.94
C ILE A 159 1.95 12.65 1.81
N THR A 160 0.90 11.95 2.17
CA THR A 160 -0.07 12.41 3.18
C THR A 160 0.16 11.71 4.52
N THR A 161 -0.38 12.24 5.60
CA THR A 161 -0.38 11.54 6.90
C THR A 161 -1.20 10.27 6.85
N GLU A 162 -2.21 10.25 6.01
CA GLU A 162 -3.07 9.12 5.72
C GLU A 162 -2.27 7.97 5.10
N ASP A 163 -1.43 8.24 4.08
CA ASP A 163 -0.56 7.24 3.44
C ASP A 163 0.43 6.63 4.46
N LEU A 164 1.05 7.47 5.30
CA LEU A 164 1.97 7.00 6.35
C LEU A 164 1.29 6.13 7.41
N LEU A 165 0.03 6.40 7.73
CA LEU A 165 -0.75 5.55 8.65
C LEU A 165 -1.19 4.26 8.00
N GLU A 166 -1.51 4.29 6.71
CA GLU A 166 -1.88 3.12 5.92
C GLU A 166 -0.76 2.09 5.86
N GLU A 167 0.50 2.52 5.76
CA GLU A 167 1.67 1.62 5.84
C GLU A 167 1.73 0.83 7.16
N ILE A 168 1.27 1.40 8.27
CA ILE A 168 1.27 0.73 9.57
C ILE A 168 0.03 -0.15 9.75
N VAL A 169 -1.15 0.41 9.49
CA VAL A 169 -2.44 -0.25 9.80
C VAL A 169 -2.85 -1.21 8.69
N GLY A 170 -2.33 -1.01 7.47
CA GLY A 170 -2.85 -1.60 6.23
C GLY A 170 -4.11 -0.86 5.79
N GLU A 171 -4.69 -1.25 4.68
CA GLU A 171 -5.95 -0.68 4.19
C GLU A 171 -7.02 -0.71 5.30
N ILE A 172 -7.42 0.48 5.77
CA ILE A 172 -8.53 0.64 6.72
C ILE A 172 -9.80 0.48 5.90
N ARG A 173 -10.47 -0.66 6.01
CA ARG A 173 -11.77 -0.85 5.38
C ARG A 173 -12.75 0.19 5.92
N ASP A 174 -13.29 1.03 5.05
CA ASP A 174 -14.40 1.92 5.39
C ASP A 174 -15.68 1.06 5.58
N GLU A 175 -16.49 1.38 6.59
CA GLU A 175 -17.78 0.71 6.85
C GLU A 175 -18.75 0.84 5.66
N TYR A 176 -18.44 1.70 4.68
CA TYR A 176 -19.21 1.94 3.46
C TYR A 176 -18.65 1.28 2.21
N ASP A 177 -17.50 0.58 2.26
CA ASP A 177 -16.91 -0.13 1.13
C ASP A 177 -17.64 -1.47 0.87
N THR A 178 -18.92 -1.37 0.59
CA THR A 178 -19.76 -2.53 0.21
C THR A 178 -19.52 -3.01 -1.22
N ASP A 179 -18.70 -2.30 -2.02
CA ASP A 179 -18.47 -2.61 -3.44
C ASP A 179 -17.01 -2.96 -3.80
N GLU A 180 -16.04 -2.85 -2.89
CA GLU A 180 -14.71 -3.42 -3.14
C GLU A 180 -14.74 -4.92 -2.90
N LYS A 181 -14.56 -5.67 -3.98
CA LYS A 181 -14.45 -7.12 -3.97
C LYS A 181 -13.32 -7.52 -3.03
N GLU A 182 -13.60 -8.32 -2.02
CA GLU A 182 -12.55 -8.92 -1.17
C GLU A 182 -11.43 -9.45 -2.05
N ALA A 183 -10.19 -9.01 -1.81
CA ALA A 183 -9.02 -9.44 -2.58
C ALA A 183 -8.86 -10.98 -2.58
N LEU A 184 -9.37 -11.64 -1.53
CA LEU A 184 -9.56 -13.08 -1.42
C LEU A 184 -10.97 -13.37 -0.87
N SER A 185 -11.86 -13.93 -1.66
CA SER A 185 -13.20 -14.33 -1.23
C SER A 185 -13.42 -15.83 -1.39
N LYS A 186 -13.93 -16.49 -0.34
CA LYS A 186 -14.22 -17.92 -0.35
C LYS A 186 -15.52 -18.19 -1.11
N ILE A 187 -15.48 -18.98 -2.18
CA ILE A 187 -16.65 -19.44 -2.94
C ILE A 187 -17.19 -20.75 -2.32
N ASN A 188 -16.28 -21.67 -2.00
CA ASN A 188 -16.59 -22.93 -1.29
C ASN A 188 -15.31 -23.46 -0.60
N ASP A 189 -15.39 -24.63 0.05
CA ASP A 189 -14.29 -25.15 0.88
C ASP A 189 -12.94 -25.34 0.15
N THR A 190 -12.91 -25.39 -1.16
CA THR A 190 -11.70 -25.59 -1.94
C THR A 190 -11.52 -24.56 -3.05
N THR A 191 -12.42 -23.58 -3.17
CA THR A 191 -12.43 -22.64 -4.29
C THR A 191 -12.58 -21.23 -3.78
N TYR A 192 -11.73 -20.35 -4.25
CA TYR A 192 -11.63 -18.96 -3.85
C TYR A 192 -11.62 -18.06 -5.09
N ARG A 193 -12.17 -16.85 -4.98
CA ARG A 193 -11.94 -15.77 -5.93
C ARG A 193 -10.85 -14.86 -5.37
N VAL A 194 -9.85 -14.58 -6.17
CA VAL A 194 -8.64 -13.86 -5.78
C VAL A 194 -8.41 -12.72 -6.75
N ASP A 195 -8.08 -11.54 -6.25
CA ASP A 195 -7.59 -10.45 -7.09
C ASP A 195 -6.23 -10.81 -7.68
N GLY A 196 -5.97 -10.44 -8.93
CA GLY A 196 -4.71 -10.75 -9.59
C GLY A 196 -3.49 -10.04 -8.99
N SER A 197 -3.68 -8.96 -8.26
CA SER A 197 -2.63 -8.25 -7.52
C SER A 197 -2.32 -8.87 -6.15
N PHE A 198 -3.11 -9.85 -5.69
CA PHE A 198 -2.90 -10.50 -4.40
C PHE A 198 -1.54 -11.19 -4.35
N LYS A 199 -0.79 -10.96 -3.26
CA LYS A 199 0.57 -11.50 -3.12
C LYS A 199 0.56 -13.02 -2.97
N LEU A 200 1.54 -13.69 -3.56
CA LEU A 200 1.68 -15.15 -3.49
C LEU A 200 1.94 -15.63 -2.06
N ASP A 201 2.74 -14.89 -1.29
CA ASP A 201 3.04 -15.23 0.09
C ASP A 201 1.77 -15.18 0.96
N ASP A 202 0.97 -14.12 0.81
CA ASP A 202 -0.29 -13.98 1.53
C ASP A 202 -1.28 -15.10 1.12
N LEU A 203 -1.32 -15.47 -0.17
CA LEU A 203 -2.15 -16.56 -0.66
C LEU A 203 -1.70 -17.91 -0.09
N ASN A 204 -0.39 -18.14 -0.03
CA ASN A 204 0.21 -19.35 0.53
C ASN A 204 -0.13 -19.49 2.02
N ASP A 205 -0.04 -18.40 2.77
CA ASP A 205 -0.35 -18.38 4.21
C ASP A 205 -1.84 -18.65 4.46
N GLU A 206 -2.74 -18.01 3.69
CA GLU A 206 -4.19 -18.16 3.86
C GLU A 206 -4.72 -19.52 3.41
N LEU A 207 -4.17 -20.09 2.34
CA LEU A 207 -4.68 -21.32 1.73
C LEU A 207 -3.84 -22.57 2.03
N GLY A 208 -2.70 -22.42 2.72
CA GLY A 208 -1.75 -23.50 3.01
C GLY A 208 -1.10 -24.07 1.74
N THR A 209 -0.89 -23.24 0.73
CA THR A 209 -0.24 -23.60 -0.54
C THR A 209 1.26 -23.29 -0.52
N LYS A 210 1.99 -23.62 -1.58
CA LYS A 210 3.41 -23.34 -1.73
C LYS A 210 3.73 -22.88 -3.16
N LEU A 211 2.98 -21.89 -3.63
CA LEU A 211 3.17 -21.34 -4.94
C LEU A 211 4.42 -20.45 -4.95
N GLU A 212 5.29 -20.66 -5.91
CA GLU A 212 6.53 -19.90 -6.09
C GLU A 212 6.62 -19.37 -7.52
N SER A 213 7.17 -18.19 -7.68
CA SER A 213 7.52 -17.56 -8.96
C SER A 213 8.93 -16.99 -8.87
N GLU A 214 9.69 -17.06 -9.96
CA GLU A 214 11.08 -16.56 -9.99
C GLU A 214 11.14 -15.02 -10.08
N ASP A 215 10.18 -14.42 -10.79
CA ASP A 215 10.23 -13.00 -11.14
C ASP A 215 9.02 -12.18 -10.63
N ASN A 216 8.03 -12.83 -10.00
CA ASN A 216 6.78 -12.17 -9.67
C ASN A 216 6.31 -12.52 -8.25
N ASP A 217 5.75 -11.55 -7.55
CA ASP A 217 5.24 -11.68 -6.19
C ASP A 217 3.70 -11.79 -6.10
N SER A 218 2.98 -11.70 -7.24
CA SER A 218 1.52 -11.70 -7.29
C SER A 218 0.93 -12.88 -8.05
N VAL A 219 -0.33 -13.20 -7.76
CA VAL A 219 -1.10 -14.25 -8.47
C VAL A 219 -1.17 -13.99 -9.97
N GLY A 220 -1.42 -12.75 -10.38
CA GLY A 220 -1.43 -12.36 -11.79
C GLY A 220 -0.06 -12.47 -12.45
N GLY A 221 1.00 -12.15 -11.72
CA GLY A 221 2.38 -12.29 -12.17
C GLY A 221 2.75 -13.77 -12.40
N LEU A 222 2.42 -14.67 -11.47
CA LEU A 222 2.58 -16.10 -11.62
C LEU A 222 1.83 -16.63 -12.86
N ILE A 223 0.62 -16.14 -13.12
CA ILE A 223 -0.14 -16.54 -14.31
C ILE A 223 0.58 -16.12 -15.59
N VAL A 224 1.11 -14.89 -15.67
CA VAL A 224 1.87 -14.40 -16.81
C VAL A 224 3.12 -15.27 -17.05
N GLU A 225 3.88 -15.57 -16.01
CA GLU A 225 5.06 -16.43 -16.05
C GLU A 225 4.72 -17.82 -16.59
N ARG A 226 3.68 -18.46 -16.08
CA ARG A 226 3.29 -19.82 -16.50
C ARG A 226 2.68 -19.86 -17.89
N LEU A 227 2.07 -18.80 -18.37
CA LEU A 227 1.52 -18.70 -19.72
C LEU A 227 2.57 -18.26 -20.76
N ASP A 228 3.68 -17.66 -20.33
CA ASP A 228 4.69 -17.00 -21.19
C ASP A 228 4.06 -15.99 -22.17
N ARG A 229 2.96 -15.34 -21.75
CA ARG A 229 2.23 -14.30 -22.48
C ARG A 229 1.25 -13.56 -21.56
N LEU A 230 0.73 -12.43 -22.06
CA LEU A 230 -0.36 -11.71 -21.37
C LEU A 230 -1.60 -12.59 -21.22
N PRO A 231 -2.26 -12.55 -20.05
CA PRO A 231 -3.43 -13.38 -19.76
C PRO A 231 -4.65 -12.91 -20.56
N LYS A 232 -5.56 -13.86 -20.81
CA LYS A 232 -6.87 -13.60 -21.39
C LYS A 232 -7.94 -14.22 -20.49
N ALA A 233 -9.14 -13.62 -20.47
CA ALA A 233 -10.27 -14.23 -19.78
C ALA A 233 -10.53 -15.64 -20.36
N GLY A 234 -10.67 -16.61 -19.46
CA GLY A 234 -10.82 -18.02 -19.81
C GLY A 234 -9.51 -18.84 -19.77
N ASP A 235 -8.34 -18.21 -19.60
CA ASP A 235 -7.08 -18.94 -19.44
C ASP A 235 -7.09 -19.78 -18.16
N LYS A 236 -6.40 -20.92 -18.23
CA LYS A 236 -6.31 -21.90 -17.14
C LYS A 236 -4.87 -22.33 -16.98
N ILE A 237 -4.40 -22.39 -15.74
CA ILE A 237 -3.12 -22.97 -15.39
C ILE A 237 -3.29 -23.89 -14.19
N THR A 238 -2.32 -24.78 -13.99
CA THR A 238 -2.21 -25.60 -12.78
C THR A 238 -0.77 -25.57 -12.32
N VAL A 239 -0.56 -25.20 -11.09
CA VAL A 239 0.75 -25.19 -10.43
C VAL A 239 0.60 -26.04 -9.17
N ASP A 240 1.36 -27.12 -9.09
CA ASP A 240 1.27 -28.13 -8.02
C ASP A 240 -0.17 -28.63 -7.84
N ASN A 241 -0.74 -28.44 -6.66
CA ASN A 241 -2.11 -28.81 -6.31
C ASN A 241 -3.11 -27.65 -6.44
N VAL A 242 -2.72 -26.54 -7.10
CA VAL A 242 -3.57 -25.37 -7.26
C VAL A 242 -3.93 -25.15 -8.73
N TRP A 243 -5.23 -25.19 -9.02
CA TRP A 243 -5.77 -24.85 -10.33
C TRP A 243 -6.27 -23.42 -10.32
N MET A 244 -5.91 -22.65 -11.33
CA MET A 244 -6.28 -21.24 -11.50
C MET A 244 -7.00 -21.01 -12.82
N PHE A 245 -8.02 -20.18 -12.79
CA PHE A 245 -8.81 -19.77 -13.94
C PHE A 245 -8.92 -18.25 -13.97
N VAL A 246 -8.50 -17.61 -15.04
CA VAL A 246 -8.64 -16.16 -15.24
C VAL A 246 -10.08 -15.84 -15.57
N GLU A 247 -10.82 -15.30 -14.60
CA GLU A 247 -12.22 -14.91 -14.75
C GLU A 247 -12.34 -13.59 -15.51
N LYS A 248 -11.48 -12.61 -15.18
CA LYS A 248 -11.52 -11.26 -15.74
C LYS A 248 -10.12 -10.70 -15.97
N VAL A 249 -9.97 -9.91 -17.04
CA VAL A 249 -8.74 -9.18 -17.40
C VAL A 249 -9.04 -7.69 -17.55
N ALA A 250 -8.22 -6.83 -16.95
CA ALA A 250 -8.24 -5.39 -17.13
C ALA A 250 -6.81 -4.88 -17.34
N SER A 251 -6.64 -3.87 -18.20
CA SER A 251 -5.33 -3.24 -18.46
C SER A 251 -4.19 -4.25 -18.73
N ASN A 252 -4.48 -5.33 -19.47
CA ASN A 252 -3.55 -6.44 -19.78
C ASN A 252 -3.10 -7.27 -18.56
N ARG A 253 -3.77 -7.19 -17.44
CA ARG A 253 -3.49 -7.96 -16.23
C ARG A 253 -4.70 -8.83 -15.86
N ALA A 254 -4.46 -9.97 -15.22
CA ALA A 254 -5.52 -10.73 -14.59
C ALA A 254 -6.09 -9.87 -13.44
N GLU A 255 -7.36 -9.48 -13.51
CA GLU A 255 -8.05 -8.71 -12.46
C GLU A 255 -8.73 -9.66 -11.46
N SER A 256 -9.35 -10.72 -11.94
CA SER A 256 -10.04 -11.69 -11.11
C SER A 256 -9.66 -13.11 -11.52
N VAL A 257 -9.27 -13.92 -10.54
CA VAL A 257 -8.80 -15.30 -10.72
C VAL A 257 -9.56 -16.22 -9.80
N ILE A 258 -10.10 -17.30 -10.34
CA ILE A 258 -10.64 -18.38 -9.53
C ILE A 258 -9.52 -19.37 -9.22
N VAL A 259 -9.23 -19.54 -7.95
CA VAL A 259 -8.22 -20.46 -7.40
C VAL A 259 -8.91 -21.64 -6.77
N LYS A 260 -8.54 -22.85 -7.18
CA LYS A 260 -9.09 -24.09 -6.62
C LYS A 260 -7.97 -25.00 -6.14
N ILE A 261 -8.05 -25.40 -4.87
CA ILE A 261 -7.15 -26.37 -4.26
C ILE A 261 -7.63 -27.77 -4.64
N ILE A 262 -6.76 -28.53 -5.29
CA ILE A 262 -7.01 -29.94 -5.67
C ILE A 262 -6.46 -30.80 -4.53
N PRO A 263 -7.29 -31.55 -3.81
CA PRO A 263 -6.79 -32.42 -2.75
C PRO A 263 -5.84 -33.47 -3.34
N GLU A 264 -4.67 -33.64 -2.72
CA GLU A 264 -3.76 -34.73 -3.07
C GLU A 264 -4.48 -36.06 -2.93
N LYS A 265 -4.48 -36.89 -4.00
CA LYS A 265 -4.91 -38.26 -3.88
C LYS A 265 -3.99 -38.97 -2.91
N LYS A 266 -4.47 -39.33 -1.72
CA LYS A 266 -3.78 -40.28 -0.85
C LYS A 266 -3.62 -41.56 -1.64
N ASP A 267 -2.39 -41.92 -1.99
CA ASP A 267 -2.06 -43.25 -2.53
C ASP A 267 -2.46 -44.31 -1.52
N GLU A 268 -3.63 -44.97 -1.77
CA GLU A 268 -4.05 -46.17 -1.10
C GLU A 268 -3.27 -47.41 -1.59
N THR A 269 -1.97 -47.31 -1.70
CA THR A 269 -1.09 -48.44 -2.07
C THR A 269 -0.03 -48.68 -1.00
N LYS A 270 -0.48 -48.99 0.21
CA LYS A 270 0.34 -49.73 1.20
C LYS A 270 -0.55 -50.45 2.23
N LYS A 271 -1.37 -51.39 1.79
CA LYS A 271 -1.87 -52.50 2.65
C LYS A 271 -2.16 -53.70 1.78
N ALA A 272 -1.12 -54.42 1.40
CA ALA A 272 -1.18 -55.83 1.09
C ALA A 272 0.24 -56.39 1.09
N ASN A 273 0.74 -56.74 2.25
CA ASN A 273 1.52 -57.98 2.45
C ASN A 273 1.71 -58.16 3.97
#